data_360445277e06750bfbedfa9b60429f8e
#
_entry.id   360445277e06750bfbedfa9b60429f8e
#
_cell.length_a   1.000
_cell.length_b   1.000
_cell.length_c   1.000
_cell.angle_alpha   90.00
_cell.angle_beta   90.00
_cell.angle_gamma   90.00
#
_symmetry.space_group_name_H-M   'P 1'
#
loop_
_entity.id
_entity.type
_entity.pdbx_description
1 polymer ?
#
loop_
_entity_poly.entity_id
_entity_poly.type
_entity_poly.pdbx_seq_one_letter_code
_entity_poly.pdbx_strand_id
1 'polypeptide(L)'
;MFCGKLYNSVFIRVNDNGYHDRVCCNMKSAANYVSTIDEIVHSSDVIEARRDLKNNIWPDICKPCEVSEDAGLISPRMSYNNRYGYDKSNAITYWDIRPDNTCNLKCVMCNVNWSSKWAEDIDIFNEFSASTYTGIPINRKKVDWEYIYTNTVDQAKGMNFAGGEPFYMKNVINFMERLSQNEWNRENTEMRFITNGISFTDKVWKILNKFKKVHMTFSVEGFGKVNEYIRFPMNWDLWYHNFTKILFDTPVKATLNITVGAMNYPVTQKAFDKFAGLHHKLKNRIQMNPLYAPTQLSLNALKPDVVKQAYDNCEHKFLKNMYAGYEHNEELNDKMKRFLSALDIKRKTNSREVLPWCWE
;
A
#
# COMPACT_ATOMS: atom_id res chain seq x y z
N MET A 1 -24.34 2.34 -14.30
CA MET A 1 -22.89 2.57 -13.98
C MET A 1 -22.04 1.41 -14.48
N PHE A 2 -20.72 1.61 -14.63
CA PHE A 2 -19.82 0.56 -15.11
C PHE A 2 -18.48 0.58 -14.34
N CYS A 3 -17.93 -0.61 -14.07
CA CYS A 3 -16.60 -0.78 -13.45
C CYS A 3 -15.82 -1.86 -14.19
N GLY A 4 -14.80 -1.48 -14.98
CA GLY A 4 -13.95 -2.44 -15.70
C GLY A 4 -13.21 -3.41 -14.79
N LYS A 5 -12.90 -3.03 -13.56
CA LYS A 5 -12.26 -3.93 -12.58
C LYS A 5 -13.10 -5.18 -12.28
N LEU A 6 -14.43 -5.05 -12.23
CA LEU A 6 -15.30 -6.20 -11.97
C LEU A 6 -15.23 -7.27 -13.08
N TYR A 7 -14.79 -6.91 -14.28
CA TYR A 7 -14.75 -7.80 -15.44
C TYR A 7 -13.35 -8.23 -15.84
N ASN A 8 -12.38 -7.31 -15.75
CA ASN A 8 -11.06 -7.50 -16.33
C ASN A 8 -9.92 -7.45 -15.30
N SER A 9 -10.22 -7.49 -14.00
CA SER A 9 -9.17 -7.56 -12.99
C SER A 9 -9.37 -8.66 -11.96
N VAL A 10 -8.27 -9.03 -11.31
CA VAL A 10 -8.27 -9.95 -10.18
C VAL A 10 -7.34 -9.40 -9.10
N PHE A 11 -7.76 -9.55 -7.84
CA PHE A 11 -6.96 -9.28 -6.66
C PHE A 11 -6.49 -10.59 -6.04
N ILE A 12 -5.19 -10.83 -6.11
CA ILE A 12 -4.57 -12.05 -5.58
C ILE A 12 -4.00 -11.76 -4.19
N ARG A 13 -4.67 -12.31 -3.18
CA ARG A 13 -4.15 -12.43 -1.83
C ARG A 13 -4.54 -13.79 -1.31
N VAL A 14 -3.58 -14.54 -0.81
CA VAL A 14 -3.78 -15.90 -0.34
C VAL A 14 -3.45 -16.00 1.15
N ASN A 15 -4.18 -16.85 1.87
CA ASN A 15 -3.86 -17.33 3.20
C ASN A 15 -4.19 -18.82 3.33
N ASP A 16 -4.14 -19.38 4.53
CA ASP A 16 -4.40 -20.82 4.74
C ASP A 16 -5.81 -21.25 4.35
N ASN A 17 -6.79 -20.34 4.35
CA ASN A 17 -8.17 -20.64 3.96
C ASN A 17 -8.40 -20.60 2.43
N GLY A 18 -7.48 -19.99 1.68
CA GLY A 18 -7.62 -19.88 0.22
C GLY A 18 -7.27 -18.49 -0.31
N TYR A 19 -7.76 -18.20 -1.51
CA TYR A 19 -7.71 -16.87 -2.10
C TYR A 19 -8.85 -16.01 -1.62
N HIS A 20 -8.60 -14.72 -1.37
CA HIS A 20 -9.69 -13.78 -1.12
C HIS A 20 -10.55 -13.63 -2.38
N ASP A 21 -11.86 -13.68 -2.23
CA ASP A 21 -12.86 -13.65 -3.31
C ASP A 21 -13.11 -12.25 -3.91
N ARG A 22 -12.05 -11.49 -4.13
CA ARG A 22 -12.12 -10.09 -4.57
C ARG A 22 -11.43 -9.88 -5.91
N VAL A 23 -12.04 -9.09 -6.77
CA VAL A 23 -11.41 -8.60 -8.01
C VAL A 23 -10.75 -7.23 -7.83
N CYS A 24 -10.96 -6.57 -6.70
CA CYS A 24 -10.44 -5.24 -6.40
C CYS A 24 -10.03 -5.12 -4.92
N CYS A 25 -8.84 -4.56 -4.67
CA CYS A 25 -8.34 -4.36 -3.30
C CYS A 25 -9.19 -3.40 -2.45
N ASN A 26 -10.05 -2.59 -3.07
CA ASN A 26 -10.94 -1.65 -2.39
C ASN A 26 -12.33 -2.22 -2.10
N MET A 27 -12.65 -3.43 -2.56
CA MET A 27 -13.91 -4.06 -2.20
C MET A 27 -13.95 -4.34 -0.69
N LYS A 28 -15.06 -4.00 -0.04
CA LYS A 28 -15.34 -4.52 1.30
C LYS A 28 -15.48 -6.04 1.18
N SER A 29 -14.77 -6.77 2.03
CA SER A 29 -14.83 -8.23 2.03
C SER A 29 -15.71 -8.72 3.15
N ALA A 30 -16.53 -9.71 2.85
CA ALA A 30 -17.16 -10.55 3.84
C ALA A 30 -16.21 -11.60 4.45
N ALA A 31 -14.90 -11.51 4.17
CA ALA A 31 -13.89 -12.50 4.54
C ALA A 31 -14.11 -13.90 3.95
N ASN A 32 -14.75 -13.97 2.80
CA ASN A 32 -14.90 -15.22 2.06
C ASN A 32 -13.60 -15.60 1.34
N TYR A 33 -13.44 -16.89 1.11
CA TYR A 33 -12.26 -17.45 0.45
C TYR A 33 -12.70 -18.44 -0.60
N VAL A 34 -11.94 -18.52 -1.68
CA VAL A 34 -12.13 -19.47 -2.77
C VAL A 34 -10.87 -20.34 -2.97
N SER A 35 -11.04 -21.48 -3.61
CA SER A 35 -9.94 -22.45 -3.76
C SER A 35 -9.00 -22.13 -4.89
N THR A 36 -9.51 -21.51 -5.94
CA THR A 36 -8.78 -21.19 -7.17
C THR A 36 -8.89 -19.72 -7.54
N ILE A 37 -8.01 -19.26 -8.41
CA ILE A 37 -8.04 -17.87 -8.91
C ILE A 37 -9.25 -17.65 -9.84
N ASP A 38 -9.66 -18.65 -10.62
CA ASP A 38 -10.84 -18.57 -11.48
C ASP A 38 -12.14 -18.31 -10.69
N GLU A 39 -12.27 -18.93 -9.52
CA GLU A 39 -13.44 -18.73 -8.68
C GLU A 39 -13.59 -17.28 -8.17
N ILE A 40 -12.49 -16.51 -8.12
CA ILE A 40 -12.56 -15.10 -7.67
C ILE A 40 -13.49 -14.29 -8.57
N VAL A 41 -13.33 -14.40 -9.90
CA VAL A 41 -14.10 -13.60 -10.86
C VAL A 41 -15.55 -14.09 -11.03
N HIS A 42 -15.85 -15.27 -10.50
CA HIS A 42 -17.17 -15.90 -10.52
C HIS A 42 -17.82 -15.98 -9.13
N SER A 43 -17.25 -15.34 -8.11
CA SER A 43 -17.85 -15.31 -6.78
C SER A 43 -19.22 -14.60 -6.80
N SER A 44 -20.11 -14.99 -5.89
CA SER A 44 -21.44 -14.42 -5.76
C SER A 44 -21.41 -12.90 -5.64
N ASP A 45 -20.54 -12.39 -4.78
CA ASP A 45 -20.38 -10.95 -4.51
C ASP A 45 -19.97 -10.17 -5.78
N VAL A 46 -19.09 -10.75 -6.61
CA VAL A 46 -18.67 -10.13 -7.88
C VAL A 46 -19.80 -10.15 -8.90
N ILE A 47 -20.54 -11.26 -9.00
CA ILE A 47 -21.68 -11.39 -9.92
C ILE A 47 -22.78 -10.39 -9.54
N GLU A 48 -23.12 -10.30 -8.25
CA GLU A 48 -24.11 -9.34 -7.74
C GLU A 48 -23.67 -7.89 -8.00
N ALA A 49 -22.42 -7.57 -7.72
CA ALA A 49 -21.88 -6.23 -7.98
C ALA A 49 -21.94 -5.84 -9.45
N ARG A 50 -21.70 -6.78 -10.38
CA ARG A 50 -21.87 -6.54 -11.83
C ARG A 50 -23.33 -6.23 -12.18
N ARG A 51 -24.27 -7.00 -11.62
CA ARG A 51 -25.72 -6.81 -11.82
C ARG A 51 -26.18 -5.46 -11.30
N ASP A 52 -25.79 -5.12 -10.08
CA ASP A 52 -26.23 -3.91 -9.40
C ASP A 52 -25.72 -2.65 -10.10
N LEU A 53 -24.42 -2.58 -10.45
CA LEU A 53 -23.87 -1.46 -11.21
C LEU A 53 -24.52 -1.33 -12.60
N LYS A 54 -24.86 -2.43 -13.28
CA LYS A 54 -25.60 -2.40 -14.55
C LYS A 54 -26.97 -1.74 -14.38
N ASN A 55 -27.61 -1.96 -13.22
CA ASN A 55 -28.89 -1.35 -12.86
C ASN A 55 -28.76 0.05 -12.22
N ASN A 56 -27.57 0.66 -12.24
CA ASN A 56 -27.22 1.91 -11.57
C ASN A 56 -27.42 1.90 -10.04
N ILE A 57 -27.29 0.74 -9.42
CA ILE A 57 -27.30 0.55 -7.97
C ILE A 57 -25.86 0.40 -7.49
N TRP A 58 -25.50 1.08 -6.41
CA TRP A 58 -24.20 0.88 -5.76
C TRP A 58 -24.20 -0.37 -4.91
N PRO A 59 -23.33 -1.38 -5.19
CA PRO A 59 -23.19 -2.52 -4.33
C PRO A 59 -22.49 -2.13 -3.01
N ASP A 60 -22.89 -2.73 -1.89
CA ASP A 60 -22.25 -2.47 -0.58
C ASP A 60 -20.74 -2.72 -0.58
N ILE A 61 -20.29 -3.74 -1.32
CA ILE A 61 -18.86 -4.06 -1.46
C ILE A 61 -18.07 -2.97 -2.19
N CYS A 62 -18.74 -2.08 -2.94
CA CYS A 62 -18.15 -0.95 -3.68
C CYS A 62 -18.30 0.39 -2.95
N LYS A 63 -18.79 0.42 -1.70
CA LYS A 63 -19.01 1.63 -0.90
C LYS A 63 -17.81 2.62 -0.88
N PRO A 64 -16.52 2.19 -0.84
CA PRO A 64 -15.41 3.13 -0.93
C PRO A 64 -15.35 3.94 -2.23
N CYS A 65 -15.81 3.37 -3.34
CA CYS A 65 -15.89 4.12 -4.62
C CYS A 65 -17.08 5.08 -4.62
N GLU A 66 -18.23 4.66 -4.12
CA GLU A 66 -19.43 5.51 -3.97
C GLU A 66 -19.11 6.76 -3.15
N VAL A 67 -18.58 6.59 -1.93
CA VAL A 67 -18.19 7.70 -1.05
C VAL A 67 -17.21 8.67 -1.73
N SER A 68 -16.26 8.13 -2.49
CA SER A 68 -15.30 9.00 -3.22
C SER A 68 -15.98 9.80 -4.31
N GLU A 69 -16.88 9.17 -5.09
CA GLU A 69 -17.57 9.81 -6.22
C GLU A 69 -18.61 10.83 -5.74
N ASP A 70 -19.34 10.52 -4.66
CA ASP A 70 -20.29 11.47 -4.02
C ASP A 70 -19.56 12.71 -3.47
N ALA A 71 -18.32 12.55 -3.04
CA ALA A 71 -17.45 13.65 -2.63
C ALA A 71 -16.79 14.40 -3.81
N GLY A 72 -17.12 14.06 -5.05
CA GLY A 72 -16.53 14.65 -6.26
C GLY A 72 -15.07 14.26 -6.51
N LEU A 73 -14.60 13.16 -5.88
CA LEU A 73 -13.23 12.66 -6.01
C LEU A 73 -13.14 11.56 -7.07
N ILE A 74 -11.95 11.37 -7.64
CA ILE A 74 -11.68 10.27 -8.55
C ILE A 74 -11.58 8.97 -7.76
N SER A 75 -12.55 8.09 -7.95
CA SER A 75 -12.56 6.76 -7.33
C SER A 75 -11.58 5.79 -7.99
N PRO A 76 -11.22 4.68 -7.33
CA PRO A 76 -10.48 3.58 -7.94
C PRO A 76 -11.16 2.99 -9.18
N ARG A 77 -12.50 2.98 -9.24
CA ARG A 77 -13.29 2.59 -10.41
C ARG A 77 -13.05 3.53 -11.59
N MET A 78 -13.20 4.84 -11.37
CA MET A 78 -12.97 5.86 -12.40
C MET A 78 -11.54 5.84 -12.91
N SER A 79 -10.58 5.77 -11.98
CA SER A 79 -9.15 5.69 -12.32
C SER A 79 -8.81 4.47 -13.19
N TYR A 80 -9.39 3.32 -12.87
CA TYR A 80 -9.22 2.12 -13.69
C TYR A 80 -9.85 2.25 -15.07
N ASN A 81 -11.12 2.67 -15.13
CA ASN A 81 -11.85 2.84 -16.40
C ASN A 81 -11.13 3.80 -17.34
N ASN A 82 -10.61 4.91 -16.81
CA ASN A 82 -9.86 5.89 -17.60
C ASN A 82 -8.51 5.35 -18.12
N ARG A 83 -7.88 4.43 -17.38
CA ARG A 83 -6.53 3.93 -17.71
C ARG A 83 -6.56 2.70 -18.62
N TYR A 84 -7.41 1.74 -18.32
CA TYR A 84 -7.42 0.42 -18.98
C TYR A 84 -8.66 0.18 -19.82
N GLY A 85 -9.73 0.94 -19.58
CA GLY A 85 -11.00 0.74 -20.25
C GLY A 85 -11.71 -0.56 -19.85
N TYR A 86 -12.61 -1.01 -20.72
CA TYR A 86 -13.29 -2.30 -20.63
C TYR A 86 -12.86 -3.20 -21.79
N ASP A 87 -12.39 -4.37 -21.46
CA ASP A 87 -12.14 -5.42 -22.43
C ASP A 87 -13.39 -6.32 -22.54
N LYS A 88 -14.04 -6.28 -23.69
CA LYS A 88 -15.29 -7.03 -23.92
C LYS A 88 -15.09 -8.56 -23.96
N SER A 89 -13.85 -9.04 -24.07
CA SER A 89 -13.54 -10.47 -24.00
C SER A 89 -13.73 -11.05 -22.59
N ASN A 90 -13.90 -10.19 -21.57
CA ASN A 90 -13.89 -10.56 -20.16
C ASN A 90 -12.58 -11.23 -19.69
N ALA A 91 -11.50 -11.13 -20.48
CA ALA A 91 -10.20 -11.60 -20.07
C ALA A 91 -9.67 -10.81 -18.88
N ILE A 92 -8.94 -11.46 -17.98
CA ILE A 92 -8.26 -10.79 -16.87
C ILE A 92 -7.02 -10.09 -17.44
N THR A 93 -7.11 -8.78 -17.63
CA THR A 93 -6.03 -7.96 -18.17
C THR A 93 -5.29 -7.14 -17.13
N TYR A 94 -5.80 -7.08 -15.88
CA TYR A 94 -5.16 -6.41 -14.76
C TYR A 94 -5.06 -7.32 -13.53
N TRP A 95 -3.85 -7.44 -12.99
CA TRP A 95 -3.50 -8.33 -11.89
C TRP A 95 -2.96 -7.53 -10.70
N ASP A 96 -3.67 -7.52 -9.56
CA ASP A 96 -3.19 -6.94 -8.30
C ASP A 96 -2.73 -8.07 -7.38
N ILE A 97 -1.41 -8.27 -7.26
CA ILE A 97 -0.81 -9.46 -6.67
C ILE A 97 -0.13 -9.11 -5.35
N ARG A 98 -0.59 -9.73 -4.25
CA ARG A 98 -0.03 -9.63 -2.91
C ARG A 98 0.25 -11.03 -2.37
N PRO A 99 1.36 -11.65 -2.78
CA PRO A 99 1.54 -13.10 -2.66
C PRO A 99 1.74 -13.58 -1.23
N ASP A 100 2.41 -12.78 -0.41
CA ASP A 100 2.65 -13.08 1.01
C ASP A 100 3.06 -11.81 1.79
N ASN A 101 3.45 -11.98 3.06
CA ASN A 101 3.88 -10.91 3.95
C ASN A 101 5.41 -10.81 4.09
N THR A 102 6.19 -11.49 3.23
CA THR A 102 7.66 -11.43 3.28
C THR A 102 8.14 -9.99 3.12
N CYS A 103 8.78 -9.44 4.16
CA CYS A 103 9.27 -8.07 4.20
C CYS A 103 10.55 -7.98 5.01
N ASN A 104 11.41 -7.04 4.64
CA ASN A 104 12.65 -6.73 5.35
C ASN A 104 12.52 -5.60 6.37
N LEU A 105 11.34 -4.97 6.49
CA LEU A 105 11.03 -3.91 7.46
C LEU A 105 9.90 -4.33 8.40
N LYS A 106 9.86 -3.74 9.60
CA LYS A 106 8.78 -3.82 10.58
C LYS A 106 8.31 -2.40 10.96
N CYS A 107 7.77 -1.69 9.96
CA CYS A 107 7.28 -0.32 10.10
C CYS A 107 6.32 -0.19 11.28
N VAL A 108 6.39 0.90 12.04
CA VAL A 108 5.61 1.08 13.28
C VAL A 108 4.10 0.97 13.07
N MET A 109 3.60 1.45 11.92
CA MET A 109 2.18 1.37 11.56
C MET A 109 1.78 0.06 10.88
N CYS A 110 2.71 -0.86 10.66
CA CYS A 110 2.44 -2.16 10.03
C CYS A 110 2.07 -3.23 11.06
N ASN A 111 1.87 -4.47 10.61
CA ASN A 111 1.55 -5.60 11.48
C ASN A 111 2.01 -6.92 10.86
N VAL A 112 1.85 -8.02 11.61
CA VAL A 112 2.27 -9.38 11.22
C VAL A 112 1.60 -9.89 9.95
N ASN A 113 0.41 -9.41 9.60
CA ASN A 113 -0.29 -9.83 8.37
C ASN A 113 0.34 -9.24 7.10
N TRP A 114 1.10 -8.14 7.23
CA TRP A 114 1.69 -7.41 6.13
C TRP A 114 3.21 -7.38 6.14
N SER A 115 3.84 -7.78 7.26
CA SER A 115 5.28 -7.91 7.36
C SER A 115 5.68 -9.09 8.23
N SER A 116 6.36 -10.07 7.65
CA SER A 116 6.94 -11.20 8.37
C SER A 116 7.98 -10.75 9.42
N LYS A 117 8.61 -9.61 9.22
CA LYS A 117 9.59 -9.05 10.17
C LYS A 117 8.95 -8.62 11.51
N TRP A 118 7.66 -8.35 11.55
CA TRP A 118 6.91 -8.07 12.79
C TRP A 118 6.85 -9.26 13.75
N ALA A 119 7.17 -10.46 13.29
CA ALA A 119 7.33 -11.62 14.17
C ALA A 119 8.34 -11.42 15.30
N GLU A 120 9.36 -10.60 15.07
CA GLU A 120 10.37 -10.26 16.08
C GLU A 120 9.79 -9.42 17.24
N ASP A 121 8.65 -8.75 17.01
CA ASP A 121 7.96 -7.87 17.97
C ASP A 121 6.51 -8.35 18.23
N ILE A 122 6.25 -9.66 18.09
CA ILE A 122 4.89 -10.23 18.20
C ILE A 122 4.26 -10.02 19.58
N ASP A 123 5.08 -10.02 20.63
CA ASP A 123 4.68 -9.72 22.00
C ASP A 123 4.08 -8.31 22.11
N ILE A 124 4.76 -7.31 21.57
CA ILE A 124 4.26 -5.92 21.54
C ILE A 124 3.00 -5.83 20.67
N PHE A 125 2.99 -6.50 19.50
CA PHE A 125 1.80 -6.50 18.67
C PHE A 125 0.58 -7.03 19.44
N ASN A 126 0.72 -8.15 20.13
CA ASN A 126 -0.37 -8.79 20.90
C ASN A 126 -0.85 -7.94 22.08
N GLU A 127 0.05 -7.19 22.72
CA GLU A 127 -0.30 -6.30 23.83
C GLU A 127 -1.18 -5.11 23.37
N PHE A 128 -0.91 -4.55 22.18
CA PHE A 128 -1.54 -3.32 21.70
C PHE A 128 -2.58 -3.52 20.61
N SER A 129 -2.74 -4.74 20.09
CA SER A 129 -3.72 -5.09 19.07
C SER A 129 -5.01 -5.67 19.69
N ALA A 130 -6.13 -5.50 18.99
CA ALA A 130 -7.36 -6.22 19.32
C ALA A 130 -7.31 -7.72 18.94
N SER A 131 -6.30 -8.13 18.15
CA SER A 131 -6.12 -9.51 17.70
C SER A 131 -4.85 -10.08 18.29
N THR A 132 -4.94 -11.25 18.92
CA THR A 132 -3.79 -11.98 19.47
C THR A 132 -3.33 -13.06 18.49
N TYR A 133 -2.04 -13.11 18.22
CA TYR A 133 -1.41 -14.13 17.40
C TYR A 133 -0.49 -15.00 18.25
N THR A 134 -0.66 -16.31 18.18
CA THR A 134 0.20 -17.30 18.86
C THR A 134 1.46 -17.63 18.07
N GLY A 135 1.59 -17.04 16.88
CA GLY A 135 2.75 -17.21 15.99
C GLY A 135 2.63 -16.34 14.75
N ILE A 136 3.63 -16.42 13.87
CA ILE A 136 3.57 -15.75 12.58
C ILE A 136 2.47 -16.42 11.74
N PRO A 137 1.57 -15.66 11.09
CA PRO A 137 0.72 -16.23 10.06
C PRO A 137 1.59 -16.80 8.93
N ILE A 138 1.89 -18.09 8.99
CA ILE A 138 2.60 -18.78 7.91
C ILE A 138 1.54 -19.17 6.89
N ASN A 139 1.47 -18.43 5.79
CA ASN A 139 0.63 -18.82 4.67
C ASN A 139 1.16 -20.13 4.08
N ARG A 140 0.51 -21.24 4.39
CA ARG A 140 0.86 -22.57 3.85
C ARG A 140 0.44 -22.70 2.40
N LYS A 141 -0.74 -22.15 2.05
CA LYS A 141 -1.18 -22.07 0.66
C LYS A 141 -0.33 -21.07 -0.10
N LYS A 142 0.21 -21.49 -1.22
CA LYS A 142 1.04 -20.66 -2.10
C LYS A 142 0.23 -20.13 -3.27
N VAL A 143 0.63 -18.96 -3.77
CA VAL A 143 0.10 -18.43 -5.03
C VAL A 143 0.47 -19.37 -6.17
N ASP A 144 -0.50 -19.66 -7.01
CA ASP A 144 -0.29 -20.41 -8.25
C ASP A 144 0.34 -19.51 -9.33
N TRP A 145 1.67 -19.46 -9.30
CA TRP A 145 2.45 -18.64 -10.25
C TRP A 145 2.39 -19.16 -11.68
N GLU A 146 2.16 -20.45 -11.87
CA GLU A 146 2.03 -21.02 -13.23
C GLU A 146 0.72 -20.59 -13.85
N TYR A 147 -0.38 -20.67 -13.09
CA TYR A 147 -1.67 -20.12 -13.54
C TYR A 147 -1.57 -18.64 -13.90
N ILE A 148 -0.95 -17.83 -13.03
CA ILE A 148 -0.79 -16.40 -13.29
C ILE A 148 0.04 -16.18 -14.57
N TYR A 149 1.16 -16.90 -14.73
CA TYR A 149 2.01 -16.76 -15.91
C TYR A 149 1.24 -17.08 -17.19
N THR A 150 0.58 -18.23 -17.24
CA THR A 150 -0.18 -18.69 -18.43
C THR A 150 -1.27 -17.69 -18.81
N ASN A 151 -1.91 -17.06 -17.82
CA ASN A 151 -2.99 -16.11 -18.04
C ASN A 151 -2.55 -14.64 -18.14
N THR A 152 -1.24 -14.36 -18.14
CA THR A 152 -0.69 -12.99 -18.29
C THR A 152 0.12 -12.82 -19.56
N VAL A 153 0.68 -13.90 -20.08
CA VAL A 153 1.44 -13.87 -21.33
C VAL A 153 0.53 -13.39 -22.48
N ASP A 154 1.03 -12.43 -23.25
CA ASP A 154 0.39 -11.84 -24.43
C ASP A 154 -0.95 -11.11 -24.18
N GLN A 155 -1.37 -10.91 -22.91
CA GLN A 155 -2.66 -10.26 -22.64
C GLN A 155 -2.69 -9.29 -21.45
N ALA A 156 -1.77 -9.40 -20.49
CA ALA A 156 -1.81 -8.54 -19.30
C ALA A 156 -1.47 -7.07 -19.64
N LYS A 157 -2.45 -6.16 -19.49
CA LYS A 157 -2.25 -4.71 -19.67
C LYS A 157 -1.60 -4.05 -18.47
N GLY A 158 -1.79 -4.61 -17.27
CA GLY A 158 -1.21 -4.10 -16.03
C GLY A 158 -1.05 -5.16 -14.96
N MET A 159 0.06 -5.09 -14.25
CA MET A 159 0.34 -5.94 -13.09
C MET A 159 0.83 -5.08 -11.94
N ASN A 160 0.17 -5.16 -10.79
CA ASN A 160 0.53 -4.44 -9.58
C ASN A 160 1.03 -5.42 -8.52
N PHE A 161 2.23 -5.21 -8.01
CA PHE A 161 2.81 -6.00 -6.95
C PHE A 161 2.89 -5.17 -5.66
N ALA A 162 2.34 -5.74 -4.60
CA ALA A 162 2.35 -5.18 -3.26
C ALA A 162 2.39 -6.32 -2.22
N GLY A 163 2.10 -6.02 -0.96
CA GLY A 163 2.11 -7.00 0.12
C GLY A 163 3.18 -6.66 1.13
N GLY A 164 4.10 -7.58 1.46
CA GLY A 164 5.31 -7.27 2.23
C GLY A 164 6.24 -6.33 1.45
N GLU A 165 7.33 -6.83 0.90
CA GLU A 165 8.18 -6.07 -0.02
C GLU A 165 8.41 -6.87 -1.31
N PRO A 166 7.84 -6.43 -2.46
CA PRO A 166 7.93 -7.17 -3.72
C PRO A 166 9.36 -7.49 -4.16
N PHE A 167 10.30 -6.56 -3.99
CA PHE A 167 11.69 -6.75 -4.40
C PHE A 167 12.53 -7.54 -3.38
N TYR A 168 11.94 -7.95 -2.27
CA TYR A 168 12.51 -8.87 -1.30
C TYR A 168 11.96 -10.30 -1.46
N MET A 169 10.87 -10.47 -2.22
CA MET A 169 10.21 -11.76 -2.47
C MET A 169 10.83 -12.47 -3.68
N LYS A 170 11.50 -13.60 -3.46
CA LYS A 170 12.14 -14.40 -4.53
C LYS A 170 11.16 -14.85 -5.59
N ASN A 171 9.95 -15.24 -5.20
CA ASN A 171 8.90 -15.70 -6.12
C ASN A 171 8.43 -14.59 -7.07
N VAL A 172 8.28 -13.34 -6.57
CA VAL A 172 7.95 -12.18 -7.40
C VAL A 172 9.09 -11.89 -8.39
N ILE A 173 10.34 -11.89 -7.93
CA ILE A 173 11.51 -11.65 -8.78
C ILE A 173 11.62 -12.69 -9.88
N ASN A 174 11.44 -13.98 -9.55
CA ASN A 174 11.50 -15.08 -10.52
C ASN A 174 10.36 -15.00 -11.54
N PHE A 175 9.15 -14.64 -11.09
CA PHE A 175 8.02 -14.42 -11.98
C PHE A 175 8.28 -13.26 -12.97
N MET A 176 8.77 -12.12 -12.46
CA MET A 176 9.13 -10.96 -13.28
C MET A 176 10.23 -11.33 -14.32
N GLU A 177 11.24 -12.09 -13.89
CA GLU A 177 12.32 -12.55 -14.76
C GLU A 177 11.77 -13.41 -15.90
N ARG A 178 10.89 -14.38 -15.59
CA ARG A 178 10.21 -15.22 -16.57
C ARG A 178 9.34 -14.39 -17.52
N LEU A 179 8.51 -13.50 -17.00
CA LEU A 179 7.64 -12.63 -17.80
C LEU A 179 8.45 -11.72 -18.73
N SER A 180 9.63 -11.27 -18.27
CA SER A 180 10.54 -10.44 -19.07
C SER A 180 11.16 -11.15 -20.29
N GLN A 181 10.97 -12.45 -20.46
CA GLN A 181 11.37 -13.17 -21.68
C GLN A 181 10.33 -12.99 -22.79
N ASN A 182 9.08 -12.69 -22.46
CA ASN A 182 8.03 -12.47 -23.45
C ASN A 182 8.09 -11.04 -23.99
N GLU A 183 8.21 -10.88 -25.29
CA GLU A 183 8.36 -9.59 -25.97
C GLU A 183 7.10 -8.73 -25.86
N TRP A 184 5.93 -9.33 -26.07
CA TRP A 184 4.66 -8.59 -25.97
C TRP A 184 4.48 -7.98 -24.58
N ASN A 185 4.77 -8.74 -23.51
CA ASN A 185 4.64 -8.23 -22.16
C ASN A 185 5.66 -7.12 -21.84
N ARG A 186 6.90 -7.22 -22.36
CA ARG A 186 7.89 -6.13 -22.20
C ARG A 186 7.38 -4.80 -22.75
N GLU A 187 6.72 -4.85 -23.90
CA GLU A 187 6.24 -3.64 -24.60
C GLU A 187 4.90 -3.13 -24.07
N ASN A 188 3.98 -4.03 -23.71
CA ASN A 188 2.58 -3.71 -23.50
C ASN A 188 2.15 -3.69 -22.03
N THR A 189 2.74 -4.55 -21.17
CA THR A 189 2.34 -4.65 -19.78
C THR A 189 2.92 -3.51 -18.95
N GLU A 190 2.06 -2.78 -18.23
CA GLU A 190 2.50 -1.82 -17.22
C GLU A 190 2.80 -2.56 -15.91
N MET A 191 4.08 -2.61 -15.55
CA MET A 191 4.57 -3.17 -14.29
C MET A 191 4.49 -2.12 -13.19
N ARG A 192 3.71 -2.37 -12.15
CA ARG A 192 3.48 -1.45 -11.03
C ARG A 192 3.93 -2.08 -9.72
N PHE A 193 4.57 -1.29 -8.87
CA PHE A 193 5.08 -1.76 -7.58
C PHE A 193 4.77 -0.75 -6.48
N ILE A 194 4.36 -1.27 -5.31
CA ILE A 194 4.38 -0.51 -4.06
C ILE A 194 5.55 -1.05 -3.26
N THR A 195 6.55 -0.23 -3.01
CA THR A 195 7.83 -0.66 -2.44
C THR A 195 8.27 0.21 -1.27
N ASN A 196 9.01 -0.40 -0.35
CA ASN A 196 9.71 0.34 0.70
C ASN A 196 11.01 1.00 0.21
N GLY A 197 11.46 0.74 -1.02
CA GLY A 197 12.53 1.45 -1.69
C GLY A 197 13.96 1.05 -1.34
N ILE A 198 14.20 0.00 -0.53
CA ILE A 198 15.55 -0.38 -0.11
C ILE A 198 16.02 -1.77 -0.61
N SER A 199 15.17 -2.50 -1.34
CA SER A 199 15.46 -3.89 -1.74
C SER A 199 15.86 -4.02 -3.22
N PHE A 200 16.55 -3.03 -3.79
CA PHE A 200 17.00 -3.06 -5.17
C PHE A 200 18.35 -3.75 -5.30
N THR A 201 18.38 -4.88 -6.01
CA THR A 201 19.60 -5.59 -6.41
C THR A 201 19.87 -5.36 -7.90
N ASP A 202 21.10 -5.63 -8.36
CA ASP A 202 21.45 -5.57 -9.79
C ASP A 202 20.53 -6.48 -10.63
N LYS A 203 20.14 -7.63 -10.09
CA LYS A 203 19.18 -8.52 -10.74
C LYS A 203 17.84 -7.83 -10.96
N VAL A 204 17.30 -7.19 -9.93
CA VAL A 204 16.03 -6.44 -10.00
C VAL A 204 16.12 -5.34 -11.05
N TRP A 205 17.20 -4.55 -11.05
CA TRP A 205 17.45 -3.51 -12.04
C TRP A 205 17.46 -4.05 -13.46
N LYS A 206 18.20 -5.14 -13.71
CA LYS A 206 18.28 -5.77 -15.02
C LYS A 206 16.92 -6.26 -15.54
N ILE A 207 16.06 -6.77 -14.65
CA ILE A 207 14.71 -7.20 -15.01
C ILE A 207 13.81 -6.01 -15.33
N LEU A 208 13.78 -4.99 -14.46
CA LEU A 208 12.92 -3.81 -14.62
C LEU A 208 13.22 -3.03 -15.91
N ASN A 209 14.50 -2.91 -16.27
CA ASN A 209 14.93 -2.22 -17.48
C ASN A 209 14.50 -2.92 -18.79
N LYS A 210 14.00 -4.14 -18.73
CA LYS A 210 13.44 -4.82 -19.91
C LYS A 210 12.00 -4.37 -20.21
N PHE A 211 11.26 -3.84 -19.24
CA PHE A 211 9.88 -3.42 -19.43
C PHE A 211 9.80 -1.95 -19.81
N LYS A 212 9.02 -1.65 -20.83
CA LYS A 212 8.83 -0.28 -21.34
C LYS A 212 8.02 0.63 -20.40
N LYS A 213 7.12 0.03 -19.63
CA LYS A 213 6.19 0.75 -18.75
C LYS A 213 6.36 0.27 -17.32
N VAL A 214 7.13 1.00 -16.51
CA VAL A 214 7.32 0.71 -15.09
C VAL A 214 6.86 1.89 -14.25
N HIS A 215 6.06 1.61 -13.23
CA HIS A 215 5.60 2.60 -12.25
C HIS A 215 5.89 2.10 -10.84
N MET A 216 6.60 2.89 -10.07
CA MET A 216 6.93 2.60 -8.67
C MET A 216 6.31 3.62 -7.74
N THR A 217 5.61 3.14 -6.73
CA THR A 217 5.11 3.94 -5.61
C THR A 217 5.99 3.66 -4.40
N PHE A 218 6.81 4.64 -4.05
CA PHE A 218 7.69 4.58 -2.89
C PHE A 218 6.94 4.99 -1.64
N SER A 219 7.01 4.17 -0.63
CA SER A 219 6.45 4.48 0.68
C SER A 219 7.43 5.29 1.51
N VAL A 220 6.96 6.41 2.05
CA VAL A 220 7.76 7.34 2.88
C VAL A 220 6.85 8.11 3.84
N GLU A 221 7.27 8.35 5.07
CA GLU A 221 6.49 9.07 6.07
C GLU A 221 7.13 10.36 6.57
N GLY A 222 8.34 10.67 6.13
CA GLY A 222 9.07 11.87 6.54
C GLY A 222 10.47 11.92 5.96
N PHE A 223 11.35 12.72 6.53
CA PHE A 223 12.75 12.84 6.14
C PHE A 223 13.68 12.30 7.22
N GLY A 224 14.78 11.66 6.80
CA GLY A 224 15.88 11.25 7.67
C GLY A 224 15.41 10.35 8.82
N LYS A 225 15.79 10.69 10.04
CA LYS A 225 15.51 9.92 11.25
C LYS A 225 14.03 9.65 11.50
N VAL A 226 13.12 10.58 11.14
CA VAL A 226 11.66 10.37 11.27
C VAL A 226 11.24 9.18 10.41
N ASN A 227 11.70 9.13 9.17
CA ASN A 227 11.37 8.02 8.28
C ASN A 227 12.03 6.70 8.71
N GLU A 228 13.29 6.74 9.19
CA GLU A 228 13.99 5.57 9.72
C GLU A 228 13.29 4.98 10.94
N TYR A 229 12.83 5.84 11.86
CA TYR A 229 12.08 5.40 13.02
C TYR A 229 10.76 4.74 12.62
N ILE A 230 9.96 5.42 11.81
CA ILE A 230 8.63 4.93 11.43
C ILE A 230 8.73 3.67 10.57
N ARG A 231 9.72 3.58 9.68
CA ARG A 231 9.94 2.43 8.78
C ARG A 231 11.07 1.50 9.20
N PHE A 232 11.23 1.30 10.50
CA PHE A 232 12.32 0.51 11.09
C PHE A 232 12.46 -0.92 10.51
N PRO A 233 13.68 -1.41 10.29
CA PRO A 233 15.01 -0.78 10.36
C PRO A 233 15.48 -0.23 8.99
N MET A 234 14.83 0.81 8.48
CA MET A 234 15.21 1.42 7.21
C MET A 234 16.51 2.23 7.36
N ASN A 235 17.32 2.22 6.32
CA ASN A 235 18.42 3.17 6.14
C ASN A 235 17.96 4.28 5.18
N TRP A 236 17.96 5.52 5.67
CA TRP A 236 17.49 6.69 4.92
C TRP A 236 18.36 7.00 3.70
N ASP A 237 19.66 6.93 3.84
CA ASP A 237 20.59 7.29 2.75
C ASP A 237 20.46 6.31 1.59
N LEU A 238 20.32 5.00 1.88
CA LEU A 238 20.06 4.00 0.87
C LEU A 238 18.70 4.23 0.18
N TRP A 239 17.65 4.52 0.96
CA TRP A 239 16.33 4.84 0.41
C TRP A 239 16.38 6.07 -0.50
N TYR A 240 17.00 7.14 -0.03
CA TYR A 240 17.09 8.40 -0.75
C TYR A 240 17.91 8.25 -2.04
N HIS A 241 19.04 7.52 -1.98
CA HIS A 241 19.84 7.18 -3.14
C HIS A 241 19.02 6.40 -4.18
N ASN A 242 18.33 5.33 -3.78
CA ASN A 242 17.52 4.52 -4.69
C ASN A 242 16.38 5.33 -5.31
N PHE A 243 15.69 6.12 -4.50
CA PHE A 243 14.59 6.97 -4.97
C PHE A 243 15.06 8.03 -5.97
N THR A 244 16.13 8.75 -5.66
CA THR A 244 16.69 9.80 -6.55
C THR A 244 17.24 9.19 -7.84
N LYS A 245 17.92 8.06 -7.78
CA LYS A 245 18.37 7.32 -8.96
C LYS A 245 17.19 6.98 -9.88
N ILE A 246 16.09 6.45 -9.33
CA ILE A 246 14.88 6.17 -10.13
C ILE A 246 14.28 7.44 -10.70
N LEU A 247 14.20 8.51 -9.90
CA LEU A 247 13.57 9.75 -10.30
C LEU A 247 14.31 10.47 -11.44
N PHE A 248 15.63 10.43 -11.43
CA PHE A 248 16.46 11.22 -12.35
C PHE A 248 17.08 10.40 -13.48
N ASP A 249 17.49 9.17 -13.21
CA ASP A 249 18.34 8.39 -14.10
C ASP A 249 17.60 7.28 -14.86
N THR A 250 16.28 7.16 -14.67
CA THR A 250 15.50 6.10 -15.32
C THR A 250 14.20 6.61 -15.93
N PRO A 251 13.62 5.89 -16.92
CA PRO A 251 12.30 6.20 -17.46
C PRO A 251 11.14 5.77 -16.54
N VAL A 252 11.44 5.18 -15.39
CA VAL A 252 10.44 4.69 -14.43
C VAL A 252 9.61 5.84 -13.89
N LYS A 253 8.31 5.69 -13.89
CA LYS A 253 7.41 6.65 -13.25
C LYS A 253 7.43 6.48 -11.74
N ALA A 254 8.12 7.38 -11.03
CA ALA A 254 8.12 7.41 -9.57
C ALA A 254 6.91 8.18 -9.02
N THR A 255 6.33 7.66 -7.95
CA THR A 255 5.27 8.26 -7.12
C THR A 255 5.65 8.07 -5.65
N LEU A 256 5.34 9.01 -4.79
CA LEU A 256 5.47 8.87 -3.34
C LEU A 256 4.11 8.58 -2.71
N ASN A 257 4.09 7.76 -1.68
CA ASN A 257 2.93 7.52 -0.83
C ASN A 257 3.30 7.80 0.62
N ILE A 258 2.59 8.75 1.24
CA ILE A 258 2.75 9.13 2.64
C ILE A 258 1.51 8.68 3.40
N THR A 259 1.69 7.82 4.40
CA THR A 259 0.60 7.46 5.33
C THR A 259 0.68 8.39 6.53
N VAL A 260 -0.32 9.26 6.69
CA VAL A 260 -0.32 10.36 7.66
C VAL A 260 -1.09 9.98 8.92
N GLY A 261 -0.41 10.06 10.05
CA GLY A 261 -0.98 9.81 11.38
C GLY A 261 -0.26 10.61 12.47
N ALA A 262 -0.40 10.21 13.72
CA ALA A 262 0.20 10.90 14.85
C ALA A 262 1.72 11.07 14.72
N MET A 263 2.41 10.06 14.19
CA MET A 263 3.86 10.05 14.13
C MET A 263 4.47 11.07 13.15
N ASN A 264 3.71 11.55 12.18
CA ASN A 264 4.27 12.41 11.12
C ASN A 264 3.40 13.62 10.74
N TYR A 265 2.16 13.73 11.22
CA TYR A 265 1.29 14.85 10.85
C TYR A 265 1.97 16.21 11.00
N PRO A 266 2.66 16.54 12.14
CA PRO A 266 3.31 17.85 12.32
C PRO A 266 4.43 18.16 11.32
N VAL A 267 5.04 17.15 10.72
CA VAL A 267 6.16 17.31 9.80
C VAL A 267 5.82 17.00 8.34
N THR A 268 4.58 16.57 8.07
CA THR A 268 4.19 16.11 6.73
C THR A 268 4.19 17.23 5.70
N GLN A 269 3.74 18.46 6.05
CA GLN A 269 3.82 19.61 5.12
C GLN A 269 5.27 19.84 4.69
N LYS A 270 6.20 19.91 5.63
CA LYS A 270 7.62 20.11 5.34
C LYS A 270 8.21 18.97 4.50
N ALA A 271 7.79 17.73 4.74
CA ALA A 271 8.20 16.59 3.93
C ALA A 271 7.65 16.70 2.50
N PHE A 272 6.38 17.05 2.35
CA PHE A 272 5.77 17.30 1.05
C PHE A 272 6.53 18.36 0.25
N ASP A 273 6.81 19.51 0.86
CA ASP A 273 7.48 20.63 0.19
C ASP A 273 8.88 20.24 -0.27
N LYS A 274 9.64 19.54 0.56
CA LYS A 274 10.97 19.04 0.20
C LYS A 274 10.92 18.06 -0.98
N PHE A 275 9.99 17.10 -0.97
CA PHE A 275 9.86 16.16 -2.07
C PHE A 275 9.34 16.81 -3.34
N ALA A 276 8.34 17.69 -3.24
CA ALA A 276 7.82 18.44 -4.38
C ALA A 276 8.89 19.34 -5.02
N GLY A 277 9.83 19.85 -4.22
CA GLY A 277 10.97 20.65 -4.67
C GLY A 277 12.06 19.86 -5.39
N LEU A 278 12.15 18.53 -5.19
CA LEU A 278 13.18 17.71 -5.86
C LEU A 278 12.99 17.66 -7.38
N HIS A 279 11.75 17.59 -7.85
CA HIS A 279 11.46 17.51 -9.26
C HIS A 279 10.02 17.98 -9.55
N HIS A 280 9.84 18.86 -10.56
CA HIS A 280 8.54 19.44 -10.91
C HIS A 280 7.40 18.40 -11.10
N LYS A 281 7.72 17.20 -11.61
CA LYS A 281 6.75 16.13 -11.80
C LYS A 281 6.28 15.49 -10.49
N LEU A 282 7.04 15.60 -9.39
CA LEU A 282 6.69 14.99 -8.11
C LEU A 282 5.52 15.70 -7.42
N LYS A 283 5.39 17.03 -7.58
CA LYS A 283 4.31 17.79 -6.94
C LYS A 283 2.93 17.14 -7.11
N ASN A 284 2.66 16.59 -8.30
CA ASN A 284 1.41 15.90 -8.63
C ASN A 284 1.49 14.37 -8.51
N ARG A 285 2.56 13.85 -7.88
CA ARG A 285 2.79 12.40 -7.69
C ARG A 285 3.09 12.04 -6.24
N ILE A 286 2.75 12.91 -5.31
CA ILE A 286 2.78 12.62 -3.88
C ILE A 286 1.35 12.35 -3.45
N GLN A 287 1.09 11.12 -3.06
CA GLN A 287 -0.19 10.66 -2.53
C GLN A 287 -0.13 10.68 -1.00
N MET A 288 -1.18 11.14 -0.37
CA MET A 288 -1.33 11.10 1.09
C MET A 288 -2.58 10.30 1.44
N ASN A 289 -2.45 9.42 2.44
CA ASN A 289 -3.55 8.63 2.96
C ASN A 289 -3.59 8.74 4.48
N PRO A 290 -4.76 8.84 5.11
CA PRO A 290 -4.84 8.90 6.56
C PRO A 290 -4.57 7.51 7.16
N LEU A 291 -3.90 7.49 8.30
CA LEU A 291 -3.68 6.28 9.10
C LEU A 291 -4.87 6.08 10.05
N TYR A 292 -5.71 5.10 9.75
CA TYR A 292 -6.85 4.73 10.59
C TYR A 292 -6.53 3.57 11.55
N ALA A 293 -5.60 2.71 11.18
CA ALA A 293 -5.20 1.57 12.00
C ALA A 293 -3.67 1.35 11.92
N PRO A 294 -3.03 1.06 13.04
CA PRO A 294 -3.60 0.90 14.38
C PRO A 294 -4.09 2.23 14.96
N THR A 295 -5.24 2.21 15.65
CA THR A 295 -5.96 3.43 16.07
C THR A 295 -5.14 4.35 16.98
N GLN A 296 -4.29 3.79 17.84
CA GLN A 296 -3.36 4.55 18.68
C GLN A 296 -2.32 5.36 17.92
N LEU A 297 -2.19 5.16 16.61
CA LEU A 297 -1.31 5.95 15.75
C LEU A 297 -2.09 6.87 14.80
N SER A 298 -3.42 6.90 14.91
CA SER A 298 -4.24 7.86 14.19
C SER A 298 -4.00 9.29 14.68
N LEU A 299 -4.44 10.28 13.90
CA LEU A 299 -4.29 11.69 14.27
C LEU A 299 -4.92 12.01 15.63
N ASN A 300 -6.02 11.33 15.99
CA ASN A 300 -6.77 11.53 17.23
C ASN A 300 -5.96 11.20 18.51
N ALA A 301 -4.82 10.52 18.37
CA ALA A 301 -3.90 10.24 19.48
C ALA A 301 -3.01 11.44 19.85
N LEU A 302 -2.90 12.49 19.01
CA LEU A 302 -2.12 13.69 19.36
C LEU A 302 -2.90 14.67 20.23
N LYS A 303 -2.19 15.49 20.99
CA LYS A 303 -2.78 16.59 21.78
C LYS A 303 -3.30 17.71 20.86
N PRO A 304 -4.38 18.42 21.27
CA PRO A 304 -5.00 19.49 20.48
C PRO A 304 -4.03 20.60 20.06
N ASP A 305 -3.17 21.05 20.95
CA ASP A 305 -2.22 22.12 20.68
C ASP A 305 -1.21 21.74 19.61
N VAL A 306 -0.71 20.49 19.63
CA VAL A 306 0.20 19.94 18.62
C VAL A 306 -0.46 19.92 17.23
N VAL A 307 -1.71 19.42 17.19
CA VAL A 307 -2.43 19.31 15.91
C VAL A 307 -2.80 20.67 15.37
N LYS A 308 -3.22 21.59 16.25
CA LYS A 308 -3.53 22.97 15.85
C LYS A 308 -2.30 23.72 15.34
N GLN A 309 -1.16 23.61 16.01
CA GLN A 309 0.08 24.23 15.56
C GLN A 309 0.48 23.70 14.17
N ALA A 310 0.36 22.39 13.94
CA ALA A 310 0.65 21.80 12.64
C ALA A 310 -0.34 22.27 11.56
N TYR A 311 -1.63 22.39 11.90
CA TYR A 311 -2.67 22.91 11.01
C TYR A 311 -2.41 24.36 10.60
N ASP A 312 -2.08 25.22 11.56
CA ASP A 312 -1.81 26.64 11.31
C ASP A 312 -0.62 26.84 10.35
N ASN A 313 0.34 25.92 10.38
CA ASN A 313 1.54 25.92 9.53
C ASN A 313 1.42 25.07 8.26
N CYS A 314 0.25 24.50 7.94
CA CYS A 314 0.08 23.71 6.74
C CYS A 314 -0.74 24.44 5.66
N GLU A 315 -0.41 24.18 4.40
CA GLU A 315 -1.13 24.68 3.22
C GLU A 315 -1.83 23.58 2.45
N HIS A 316 -1.37 22.33 2.60
CA HIS A 316 -1.87 21.21 1.82
C HIS A 316 -3.31 20.85 2.21
N LYS A 317 -4.24 20.90 1.24
CA LYS A 317 -5.69 20.66 1.43
C LYS A 317 -5.99 19.35 2.16
N PHE A 318 -5.27 18.27 1.86
CA PHE A 318 -5.47 16.98 2.52
C PHE A 318 -5.20 17.07 4.04
N LEU A 319 -4.12 17.73 4.46
CA LEU A 319 -3.79 17.90 5.88
C LEU A 319 -4.83 18.77 6.59
N LYS A 320 -5.31 19.84 5.92
CA LYS A 320 -6.40 20.68 6.44
C LYS A 320 -7.70 19.88 6.61
N ASN A 321 -8.02 19.01 5.66
CA ASN A 321 -9.20 18.14 5.75
C ASN A 321 -9.07 17.11 6.89
N MET A 322 -7.87 16.60 7.16
CA MET A 322 -7.65 15.72 8.31
C MET A 322 -7.93 16.42 9.62
N TYR A 323 -7.54 17.69 9.75
CA TYR A 323 -7.85 18.51 10.93
C TYR A 323 -9.35 18.72 11.13
N ALA A 324 -10.11 18.91 10.06
CA ALA A 324 -11.57 19.07 10.14
C ALA A 324 -12.30 17.85 10.72
N GLY A 325 -11.71 16.66 10.59
CA GLY A 325 -12.22 15.41 11.19
C GLY A 325 -11.47 15.00 12.47
N TYR A 326 -10.61 15.86 13.00
CA TYR A 326 -9.83 15.55 14.20
C TYR A 326 -10.67 15.69 15.47
N GLU A 327 -10.61 14.67 16.31
CA GLU A 327 -11.21 14.64 17.64
C GLU A 327 -10.20 13.97 18.60
N HIS A 328 -9.72 14.77 19.59
CA HIS A 328 -8.73 14.24 20.53
C HIS A 328 -9.28 13.09 21.36
N ASN A 329 -8.46 12.08 21.57
CA ASN A 329 -8.78 10.96 22.43
C ASN A 329 -7.59 10.65 23.36
N GLU A 330 -7.77 10.94 24.66
CA GLU A 330 -6.72 10.77 25.68
C GLU A 330 -6.29 9.30 25.84
N GLU A 331 -7.23 8.35 25.76
CA GLU A 331 -6.91 6.91 25.85
C GLU A 331 -6.00 6.48 24.69
N LEU A 332 -6.24 6.98 23.48
CA LEU A 332 -5.36 6.73 22.34
C LEU A 332 -4.00 7.39 22.51
N ASN A 333 -3.93 8.60 23.11
CA ASN A 333 -2.66 9.25 23.41
C ASN A 333 -1.82 8.44 24.39
N ASP A 334 -2.40 7.99 25.49
CA ASP A 334 -1.72 7.14 26.47
C ASP A 334 -1.30 5.80 25.86
N LYS A 335 -2.18 5.20 25.07
CA LYS A 335 -1.88 3.95 24.37
C LYS A 335 -0.74 4.13 23.36
N MET A 336 -0.70 5.24 22.62
CA MET A 336 0.40 5.58 21.71
C MET A 336 1.72 5.68 22.47
N LYS A 337 1.77 6.44 23.57
CA LYS A 337 2.98 6.62 24.37
C LYS A 337 3.51 5.30 24.91
N ARG A 338 2.64 4.44 25.44
CA ARG A 338 3.01 3.08 25.89
C ARG A 338 3.53 2.21 24.75
N PHE A 339 2.85 2.23 23.62
CA PHE A 339 3.24 1.46 22.42
C PHE A 339 4.62 1.89 21.90
N LEU A 340 4.86 3.20 21.75
CA LEU A 340 6.16 3.72 21.31
C LEU A 340 7.27 3.39 22.33
N SER A 341 7.00 3.49 23.64
CA SER A 341 7.95 3.10 24.68
C SER A 341 8.34 1.61 24.59
N ALA A 342 7.36 0.73 24.38
CA ALA A 342 7.63 -0.71 24.25
C ALA A 342 8.50 -1.00 23.01
N LEU A 343 8.21 -0.34 21.90
CA LEU A 343 9.02 -0.45 20.68
C LEU A 343 10.43 0.09 20.89
N ASP A 344 10.59 1.22 21.57
CA ASP A 344 11.91 1.82 21.83
C ASP A 344 12.81 0.89 22.64
N ILE A 345 12.28 0.28 23.70
CA ILE A 345 13.00 -0.71 24.50
C ILE A 345 13.44 -1.90 23.63
N LYS A 346 12.50 -2.46 22.86
CA LYS A 346 12.74 -3.67 22.05
C LYS A 346 13.70 -3.42 20.89
N ARG A 347 13.54 -2.26 20.22
CA ARG A 347 14.29 -1.89 19.00
C ARG A 347 15.54 -1.07 19.28
N LYS A 348 15.75 -0.66 20.51
CA LYS A 348 16.84 0.26 20.93
C LYS A 348 16.77 1.57 20.15
N THR A 349 15.58 2.14 20.06
CA THR A 349 15.29 3.43 19.42
C THR A 349 14.88 4.47 20.47
N ASN A 350 14.65 5.73 20.05
CA ASN A 350 14.24 6.80 20.95
C ASN A 350 13.18 7.69 20.27
N SER A 351 11.91 7.37 20.47
CA SER A 351 10.79 8.15 19.94
C SER A 351 10.71 9.54 20.52
N ARG A 352 11.14 9.74 21.79
CA ARG A 352 11.13 11.08 22.41
C ARG A 352 12.04 12.08 21.69
N GLU A 353 13.17 11.59 21.18
CA GLU A 353 14.10 12.41 20.38
C GLU A 353 13.58 12.63 18.95
N VAL A 354 13.04 11.59 18.32
CA VAL A 354 12.72 11.60 16.88
C VAL A 354 11.33 12.15 16.60
N LEU A 355 10.37 11.91 17.49
CA LEU A 355 8.96 12.29 17.39
C LEU A 355 8.50 13.04 18.66
N PRO A 356 9.14 14.17 19.04
CA PRO A 356 8.87 14.86 20.32
C PRO A 356 7.40 15.22 20.51
N TRP A 357 6.72 15.61 19.45
CA TRP A 357 5.28 15.94 19.46
C TRP A 357 4.34 14.82 19.90
N CYS A 358 4.78 13.56 19.86
CA CYS A 358 4.00 12.43 20.39
C CYS A 358 4.04 12.37 21.92
N TRP A 359 4.87 13.22 22.58
CA TRP A 359 5.14 13.17 24.01
C TRP A 359 4.70 14.46 24.76
N GLU A 360 4.25 15.44 24.02
CA GLU A 360 3.67 16.69 24.53
C GLU A 360 2.29 16.53 25.21
#